data_f0b643bea8add1797084457700fa3ff6
#
_entry.id   f0b643bea8add1797084457700fa3ff6
#
_cell.length_a   1.000
_cell.length_b   1.000
_cell.length_c   1.000
_cell.angle_alpha   90.00
_cell.angle_beta   90.00
_cell.angle_gamma   90.00
#
_symmetry.space_group_name_H-M   'P 1'
#
loop_
_entity.id
_entity.type
_entity.pdbx_description
1 polymer ?
#
loop_
_entity_poly.entity_id
_entity_poly.type
_entity_poly.pdbx_seq_one_letter_code
_entity_poly.pdbx_strand_id
1 'polypeptide(L)'
;MINEEIKAVLAAPTIEDFNARIYLLQNEEKVPLRFSRPNEHLAWGVFNEANWLQAGGMGQSPLFSMKFLSKTPDRLWFKLMATGYGDNLGHLGFSKNGYLGLYDYNSTTYPWKIELLDWADGYTRCHLRDHRGIRVGVCSEHTEIEGHKMHYLSIQDTQPAEFVIHKVDVPGIVEGTSWLHVY
;
A
#
# COMPACT_ATOMS: atom_id res chain seq x y z
N MET A 1 20.62 10.42 5.46
CA MET A 1 20.12 11.51 6.34
C MET A 1 18.62 11.59 6.13
N ILE A 2 17.83 11.59 7.19
CA ILE A 2 16.38 11.82 7.11
C ILE A 2 16.20 13.30 6.76
N ASN A 3 15.43 13.58 5.69
CA ASN A 3 15.08 14.92 5.25
C ASN A 3 14.40 15.70 6.38
N GLU A 4 14.62 17.02 6.50
CA GLU A 4 14.00 17.88 7.51
C GLU A 4 12.46 17.87 7.44
N GLU A 5 11.89 17.74 6.24
CA GLU A 5 10.46 17.60 6.03
C GLU A 5 9.91 16.31 6.66
N ILE A 6 10.61 15.19 6.49
CA ILE A 6 10.26 13.92 7.14
C ILE A 6 10.33 14.06 8.65
N LYS A 7 11.34 14.75 9.18
CA LYS A 7 11.43 15.03 10.63
C LYS A 7 10.24 15.85 11.13
N ALA A 8 9.82 16.86 10.36
CA ALA A 8 8.66 17.69 10.71
C ALA A 8 7.38 16.84 10.76
N VAL A 9 7.17 15.95 9.79
CA VAL A 9 6.03 15.03 9.77
C VAL A 9 6.05 14.09 10.96
N LEU A 10 7.19 13.48 11.25
CA LEU A 10 7.34 12.58 12.39
C LEU A 10 7.20 13.31 13.74
N ALA A 11 7.52 14.59 13.79
CA ALA A 11 7.37 15.44 14.98
C ALA A 11 5.95 16.00 15.14
N ALA A 12 5.12 16.00 14.08
CA ALA A 12 3.77 16.54 14.14
C ALA A 12 2.96 15.90 15.28
N PRO A 13 2.21 16.68 16.07
CA PRO A 13 1.52 16.14 17.25
C PRO A 13 0.41 15.17 16.91
N THR A 14 -0.24 15.36 15.77
CA THR A 14 -1.35 14.54 15.28
C THR A 14 -1.16 14.23 13.79
N ILE A 15 -1.60 13.05 13.40
CA ILE A 15 -1.70 12.62 12.00
C ILE A 15 -3.14 12.17 11.80
N GLU A 16 -3.81 12.78 10.84
CA GLU A 16 -5.20 12.47 10.53
C GLU A 16 -5.32 11.26 9.62
N ASP A 17 -6.49 10.62 9.65
CA ASP A 17 -6.86 9.62 8.68
C ASP A 17 -7.04 10.28 7.30
N PHE A 18 -6.65 9.60 6.24
CA PHE A 18 -6.77 10.12 4.88
C PHE A 18 -7.00 8.98 3.87
N ASN A 19 -7.40 9.36 2.66
CA ASN A 19 -7.47 8.42 1.54
C ASN A 19 -6.26 8.61 0.61
N ALA A 20 -5.76 7.50 0.09
CA ALA A 20 -4.60 7.52 -0.79
C ALA A 20 -4.66 6.42 -1.85
N ARG A 21 -3.97 6.65 -2.96
CA ARG A 21 -3.58 5.62 -3.91
C ARG A 21 -2.11 5.28 -3.70
N ILE A 22 -1.80 4.00 -3.67
CA ILE A 22 -0.45 3.51 -3.48
C ILE A 22 0.02 2.93 -4.82
N TYR A 23 1.20 3.33 -5.27
CA TYR A 23 1.83 2.85 -6.50
C TYR A 23 3.16 2.19 -6.15
N LEU A 24 3.52 1.15 -6.87
CA LEU A 24 4.89 0.66 -6.89
C LEU A 24 5.77 1.67 -7.65
N LEU A 25 6.94 1.99 -7.11
CA LEU A 25 7.94 2.79 -7.83
C LEU A 25 8.95 1.85 -8.49
N GLN A 26 9.00 1.85 -9.80
CA GLN A 26 9.93 1.04 -10.58
C GLN A 26 10.56 1.88 -11.67
N ASN A 27 11.89 1.98 -11.69
CA ASN A 27 12.63 2.83 -12.63
C ASN A 27 12.13 4.28 -12.68
N GLU A 28 11.84 4.87 -11.52
CA GLU A 28 11.25 6.22 -11.35
C GLU A 28 9.84 6.39 -11.95
N GLU A 29 9.20 5.31 -12.39
CA GLU A 29 7.83 5.30 -12.88
C GLU A 29 6.87 4.71 -11.84
N LYS A 30 5.66 5.29 -11.78
CA LYS A 30 4.57 4.78 -10.93
C LYS A 30 3.84 3.65 -11.62
N VAL A 31 3.98 2.44 -11.10
CA VAL A 31 3.26 1.26 -11.56
C VAL A 31 2.02 1.08 -10.70
N PRO A 32 0.81 1.01 -11.29
CA PRO A 32 -0.41 0.89 -10.52
C PRO A 32 -0.49 -0.45 -9.80
N LEU A 33 -1.13 -0.44 -8.64
CA LEU A 33 -1.56 -1.65 -7.95
C LEU A 33 -2.96 -2.05 -8.42
N ARG A 34 -3.29 -3.31 -8.23
CA ARG A 34 -4.63 -3.86 -8.48
C ARG A 34 -4.91 -5.03 -7.55
N PHE A 35 -6.17 -5.39 -7.41
CA PHE A 35 -6.56 -6.66 -6.80
C PHE A 35 -6.87 -7.69 -7.89
N SER A 36 -6.37 -8.90 -7.71
CA SER A 36 -6.69 -10.03 -8.59
C SER A 36 -8.20 -10.33 -8.57
N ARG A 37 -8.69 -10.84 -9.69
CA ARG A 37 -10.09 -11.27 -9.84
C ARG A 37 -10.16 -12.80 -9.87
N PRO A 38 -11.32 -13.39 -9.51
CA PRO A 38 -11.55 -14.81 -9.73
C PRO A 38 -11.34 -15.17 -11.22
N ASN A 39 -10.86 -16.38 -11.47
CA ASN A 39 -10.64 -16.91 -12.82
C ASN A 39 -9.50 -16.28 -13.64
N GLU A 40 -8.67 -15.44 -13.05
CA GLU A 40 -7.41 -15.03 -13.67
C GLU A 40 -6.40 -16.17 -13.55
N HIS A 41 -5.78 -16.56 -14.67
CA HIS A 41 -4.78 -17.62 -14.69
C HIS A 41 -3.42 -17.12 -14.21
N LEU A 42 -2.79 -17.88 -13.33
CA LEU A 42 -1.36 -17.74 -13.09
C LEU A 42 -0.58 -18.15 -14.34
N ALA A 43 0.61 -17.61 -14.55
CA ALA A 43 1.47 -17.91 -15.69
C ALA A 43 1.80 -19.41 -15.84
N TRP A 44 1.58 -20.22 -14.80
CA TRP A 44 1.80 -21.67 -14.71
C TRP A 44 0.49 -22.49 -14.72
N GLY A 45 -0.64 -21.88 -15.08
CA GLY A 45 -1.89 -22.58 -15.35
C GLY A 45 -2.80 -22.84 -14.15
N VAL A 46 -2.49 -22.32 -12.97
CA VAL A 46 -3.34 -22.41 -11.79
C VAL A 46 -4.30 -21.21 -11.76
N PHE A 47 -5.55 -21.42 -11.35
CA PHE A 47 -6.50 -20.32 -11.15
C PHE A 47 -6.12 -19.48 -9.95
N ASN A 48 -6.26 -18.16 -10.11
CA ASN A 48 -6.02 -17.20 -9.06
C ASN A 48 -7.26 -17.04 -8.16
N GLU A 49 -7.03 -16.88 -6.88
CA GLU A 49 -8.07 -16.41 -5.98
C GLU A 49 -8.25 -14.89 -6.12
N ALA A 50 -9.42 -14.40 -5.71
CA ALA A 50 -9.71 -12.97 -5.72
C ALA A 50 -8.93 -12.22 -4.63
N ASN A 51 -8.74 -10.91 -4.85
CA ASN A 51 -8.27 -9.95 -3.85
C ASN A 51 -6.80 -10.08 -3.43
N TRP A 52 -5.97 -10.76 -4.20
CA TRP A 52 -4.52 -10.65 -4.04
C TRP A 52 -4.02 -9.32 -4.60
N LEU A 53 -3.11 -8.67 -3.88
CA LEU A 53 -2.52 -7.41 -4.32
C LEU A 53 -1.40 -7.67 -5.33
N GLN A 54 -1.52 -7.04 -6.48
CA GLN A 54 -0.59 -7.13 -7.59
C GLN A 54 -0.15 -5.74 -8.04
N ALA A 55 1.01 -5.66 -8.68
CA ALA A 55 1.50 -4.45 -9.36
C ALA A 55 1.68 -4.72 -10.85
N GLY A 56 1.20 -3.84 -11.69
CA GLY A 56 1.31 -3.93 -13.15
C GLY A 56 0.10 -3.34 -13.87
N GLY A 57 0.17 -3.38 -15.22
CA GLY A 57 -0.90 -2.90 -16.09
C GLY A 57 -1.00 -1.40 -16.20
N MET A 58 -2.18 -0.95 -16.59
CA MET A 58 -2.50 0.45 -16.86
C MET A 58 -3.60 0.95 -15.91
N GLY A 59 -3.67 2.26 -15.72
CA GLY A 59 -4.76 2.87 -14.95
C GLY A 59 -4.34 3.38 -13.58
N GLN A 60 -5.30 3.41 -12.66
CA GLN A 60 -5.09 3.92 -11.31
C GLN A 60 -5.10 2.79 -10.29
N SER A 61 -4.26 2.92 -9.28
CA SER A 61 -4.31 2.04 -8.10
C SER A 61 -5.65 2.17 -7.37
N PRO A 62 -6.09 1.11 -6.67
CA PRO A 62 -7.24 1.19 -5.77
C PRO A 62 -7.08 2.33 -4.76
N LEU A 63 -8.20 2.84 -4.30
CA LEU A 63 -8.24 3.82 -3.22
C LEU A 63 -8.18 3.08 -1.89
N PHE A 64 -7.24 3.47 -1.03
CA PHE A 64 -7.09 2.98 0.33
C PHE A 64 -7.50 4.06 1.33
N SER A 65 -8.25 3.67 2.34
CA SER A 65 -8.39 4.46 3.57
C SER A 65 -7.20 4.13 4.48
N MET A 66 -6.44 5.16 4.83
CA MET A 66 -5.27 5.09 5.69
C MET A 66 -5.68 5.53 7.09
N LYS A 67 -5.92 4.59 7.99
CA LYS A 67 -6.26 4.89 9.39
C LYS A 67 -4.99 4.92 10.24
N PHE A 68 -4.68 6.10 10.77
CA PHE A 68 -3.52 6.29 11.63
C PHE A 68 -3.70 5.59 12.98
N LEU A 69 -2.67 4.92 13.44
CA LEU A 69 -2.65 4.21 14.73
C LEU A 69 -1.63 4.78 15.69
N SER A 70 -0.39 4.92 15.24
CA SER A 70 0.72 5.39 16.07
C SER A 70 1.91 5.77 15.20
N LYS A 71 2.93 6.32 15.83
CA LYS A 71 4.21 6.63 15.19
C LYS A 71 5.39 6.29 16.11
N THR A 72 6.52 6.05 15.49
CA THR A 72 7.85 5.99 16.11
C THR A 72 8.71 7.13 15.55
N PRO A 73 9.93 7.35 16.04
CA PRO A 73 10.79 8.40 15.49
C PRO A 73 11.14 8.27 14.01
N ASP A 74 10.93 7.09 13.42
CA ASP A 74 11.31 6.77 12.04
C ASP A 74 10.18 6.17 11.19
N ARG A 75 8.98 5.96 11.73
CA ARG A 75 7.89 5.27 11.04
C ARG A 75 6.52 5.70 11.50
N LEU A 76 5.57 5.59 10.57
CA LEU A 76 4.15 5.78 10.79
C LEU A 76 3.42 4.43 10.70
N TRP A 77 2.44 4.21 11.56
CA TRP A 77 1.67 2.97 11.61
C TRP A 77 0.23 3.25 11.21
N PHE A 78 -0.24 2.49 10.22
CA PHE A 78 -1.58 2.61 9.68
C PHE A 78 -2.28 1.25 9.56
N LYS A 79 -3.61 1.27 9.69
CA LYS A 79 -4.46 0.26 9.05
C LYS A 79 -4.76 0.73 7.63
N LEU A 80 -4.62 -0.17 6.67
CA LEU A 80 -4.94 0.07 5.28
C LEU A 80 -6.18 -0.72 4.90
N MET A 81 -7.19 -0.02 4.40
CA MET A 81 -8.46 -0.61 3.97
C MET A 81 -8.75 -0.18 2.54
N ALA A 82 -9.03 -1.13 1.65
CA ALA A 82 -9.47 -0.80 0.30
C ALA A 82 -10.91 -0.31 0.34
N THR A 83 -11.18 0.84 -0.26
CA THR A 83 -12.54 1.39 -0.34
C THR A 83 -13.38 0.62 -1.36
N GLY A 84 -14.68 0.46 -1.07
CA GLY A 84 -15.61 -0.26 -1.96
C GLY A 84 -15.76 -1.75 -1.68
N TYR A 85 -15.09 -2.29 -0.67
CA TYR A 85 -15.14 -3.71 -0.29
C TYR A 85 -15.99 -3.98 0.98
N GLY A 86 -16.69 -2.97 1.48
CA GLY A 86 -17.47 -3.08 2.72
C GLY A 86 -16.64 -2.99 4.00
N ASP A 87 -17.32 -2.77 5.13
CA ASP A 87 -16.65 -2.50 6.42
C ASP A 87 -15.93 -3.72 7.00
N ASN A 88 -16.35 -4.93 6.63
CA ASN A 88 -15.82 -6.19 7.15
C ASN A 88 -14.85 -6.89 6.18
N LEU A 89 -14.81 -6.46 4.94
CA LEU A 89 -13.94 -7.00 3.90
C LEU A 89 -13.06 -5.88 3.39
N GLY A 90 -11.79 -6.14 3.15
CA GLY A 90 -10.94 -5.16 2.50
C GLY A 90 -9.80 -4.61 3.35
N HIS A 91 -9.51 -5.22 4.48
CA HIS A 91 -8.28 -4.93 5.22
C HIS A 91 -7.08 -5.49 4.48
N LEU A 92 -6.11 -4.64 4.19
CA LEU A 92 -4.85 -5.09 3.64
C LEU A 92 -4.09 -5.89 4.69
N GLY A 93 -3.79 -7.12 4.35
CA GLY A 93 -3.02 -8.06 5.16
C GLY A 93 -2.13 -8.92 4.28
N PHE A 94 -1.66 -10.03 4.84
CA PHE A 94 -0.86 -11.01 4.10
C PHE A 94 -1.25 -12.44 4.48
N SER A 95 -1.10 -13.35 3.53
CA SER A 95 -1.35 -14.78 3.73
C SER A 95 -0.25 -15.44 4.55
N LYS A 96 -0.46 -16.70 4.92
CA LYS A 96 0.55 -17.54 5.56
C LYS A 96 1.84 -17.64 4.73
N ASN A 97 1.72 -17.56 3.40
CA ASN A 97 2.84 -17.59 2.47
C ASN A 97 3.39 -16.19 2.13
N GLY A 98 2.94 -15.15 2.86
CA GLY A 98 3.45 -13.80 2.74
C GLY A 98 2.86 -12.93 1.62
N TYR A 99 1.95 -13.46 0.78
CA TYR A 99 1.31 -12.68 -0.28
C TYR A 99 0.33 -11.66 0.28
N LEU A 100 0.42 -10.42 -0.19
CA LEU A 100 -0.49 -9.35 0.19
C LEU A 100 -1.86 -9.56 -0.45
N GLY A 101 -2.91 -9.20 0.28
CA GLY A 101 -4.28 -9.29 -0.19
C GLY A 101 -5.26 -8.65 0.78
N LEU A 102 -6.55 -8.70 0.41
CA LEU A 102 -7.62 -8.24 1.28
C LEU A 102 -8.15 -9.38 2.15
N TYR A 103 -8.35 -9.08 3.40
CA TYR A 103 -8.81 -10.03 4.41
C TYR A 103 -10.03 -9.48 5.15
N ASP A 104 -10.83 -10.40 5.69
CA ASP A 104 -11.94 -10.09 6.56
C ASP A 104 -11.45 -9.46 7.87
N TYR A 105 -12.25 -8.56 8.44
CA TYR A 105 -12.00 -7.93 9.74
C TYR A 105 -11.80 -8.94 10.88
N ASN A 106 -12.47 -10.10 10.81
CA ASN A 106 -12.33 -11.17 11.80
C ASN A 106 -11.02 -11.96 11.68
N SER A 107 -10.29 -11.83 10.59
CA SER A 107 -8.94 -12.34 10.48
C SER A 107 -7.96 -11.42 11.22
N THR A 108 -6.88 -11.98 11.74
CA THR A 108 -5.84 -11.16 12.39
C THR A 108 -5.18 -10.26 11.37
N THR A 109 -5.63 -9.01 11.30
CA THR A 109 -5.01 -7.99 10.46
C THR A 109 -4.07 -7.14 11.29
N TYR A 110 -2.82 -7.12 10.90
CA TYR A 110 -1.79 -6.33 11.55
C TYR A 110 -1.65 -4.95 10.91
N PRO A 111 -1.20 -3.94 11.69
CA PRO A 111 -0.91 -2.64 11.13
C PRO A 111 0.30 -2.69 10.19
N TRP A 112 0.29 -1.78 9.23
CA TRP A 112 1.40 -1.55 8.31
C TRP A 112 2.26 -0.40 8.81
N LYS A 113 3.58 -0.56 8.68
CA LYS A 113 4.56 0.49 8.98
C LYS A 113 4.97 1.16 7.68
N ILE A 114 4.92 2.48 7.66
CA ILE A 114 5.41 3.30 6.55
C ILE A 114 6.73 3.91 6.97
N GLU A 115 7.81 3.46 6.33
CA GLU A 115 9.15 4.02 6.46
C GLU A 115 9.32 5.08 5.38
N LEU A 116 9.34 6.34 5.78
CA LEU A 116 9.43 7.47 4.87
C LEU A 116 10.85 7.58 4.29
N LEU A 117 10.97 7.67 2.98
CA LEU A 117 12.23 7.83 2.26
C LEU A 117 12.39 9.25 1.72
N ASP A 118 11.29 9.80 1.18
CA ASP A 118 11.27 11.13 0.60
C ASP A 118 9.87 11.72 0.67
N TRP A 119 9.80 13.04 0.55
CA TRP A 119 8.59 13.81 0.63
C TRP A 119 8.63 14.93 -0.41
N ALA A 120 7.65 14.99 -1.30
CA ALA A 120 7.50 16.06 -2.28
C ALA A 120 6.05 16.20 -2.75
N ASP A 121 5.55 17.42 -2.80
CA ASP A 121 4.30 17.86 -3.47
C ASP A 121 3.15 16.84 -3.53
N GLY A 122 2.64 16.41 -2.38
CA GLY A 122 1.51 15.47 -2.28
C GLY A 122 1.86 14.00 -2.50
N TYR A 123 3.13 13.68 -2.67
CA TYR A 123 3.65 12.32 -2.74
C TYR A 123 4.53 12.01 -1.56
N THR A 124 4.43 10.80 -1.09
CA THR A 124 5.37 10.25 -0.11
C THR A 124 6.03 9.02 -0.70
N ARG A 125 7.34 9.06 -0.89
CA ARG A 125 8.13 7.88 -1.24
C ARG A 125 8.46 7.11 0.03
N CYS A 126 8.24 5.79 0.04
CA CYS A 126 8.36 5.00 1.25
C CYS A 126 8.64 3.53 0.97
N HIS A 127 9.07 2.82 2.02
CA HIS A 127 8.90 1.38 2.10
C HIS A 127 7.64 1.05 2.91
N LEU A 128 6.86 0.09 2.43
CA LEU A 128 5.83 -0.58 3.22
C LEU A 128 6.48 -1.74 4.00
N ARG A 129 6.17 -1.84 5.29
CA ARG A 129 6.64 -2.93 6.14
C ARG A 129 5.48 -3.56 6.89
N ASP A 130 5.57 -4.86 7.13
CA ASP A 130 4.64 -5.54 8.03
C ASP A 130 4.86 -5.13 9.50
N HIS A 131 4.02 -5.64 10.39
CA HIS A 131 4.12 -5.37 11.83
C HIS A 131 5.46 -5.82 12.46
N ARG A 132 6.16 -6.79 11.87
CA ARG A 132 7.49 -7.26 12.29
C ARG A 132 8.61 -6.40 11.73
N GLY A 133 8.32 -5.55 10.74
CA GLY A 133 9.27 -4.68 10.08
C GLY A 133 9.85 -5.24 8.79
N ILE A 134 9.30 -6.33 8.26
CA ILE A 134 9.72 -6.91 6.98
C ILE A 134 9.17 -6.05 5.84
N ARG A 135 10.02 -5.67 4.90
CA ARG A 135 9.65 -4.87 3.74
C ARG A 135 8.86 -5.68 2.73
N VAL A 136 7.86 -5.03 2.15
CA VAL A 136 7.13 -5.56 0.99
C VAL A 136 8.03 -5.48 -0.24
N GLY A 137 7.97 -6.50 -1.06
CA GLY A 137 8.65 -6.56 -2.34
C GLY A 137 7.78 -7.16 -3.44
N VAL A 138 8.34 -7.26 -4.64
CA VAL A 138 7.69 -7.79 -5.84
C VAL A 138 8.13 -9.22 -6.06
N CYS A 139 7.18 -10.12 -6.23
CA CYS A 139 7.44 -11.53 -6.57
C CYS A 139 7.77 -11.71 -8.06
N SER A 140 8.45 -12.81 -8.38
CA SER A 140 8.57 -13.27 -9.76
C SER A 140 7.25 -13.81 -10.30
N GLU A 141 6.41 -14.36 -9.43
CA GLU A 141 5.09 -14.86 -9.77
C GLU A 141 4.17 -13.72 -10.23
N HIS A 142 3.45 -13.99 -11.30
CA HIS A 142 2.54 -13.02 -11.91
C HIS A 142 1.38 -13.72 -12.61
N THR A 143 0.31 -12.95 -12.82
CA THR A 143 -0.71 -13.25 -13.83
C THR A 143 -0.45 -12.43 -15.08
N GLU A 144 -0.93 -12.89 -16.21
CA GLU A 144 -0.83 -12.17 -17.47
C GLU A 144 -2.24 -11.77 -17.95
N ILE A 145 -2.44 -10.48 -18.16
CA ILE A 145 -3.74 -9.91 -18.54
C ILE A 145 -3.48 -8.95 -19.69
N GLU A 146 -4.11 -9.21 -20.84
CA GLU A 146 -3.99 -8.38 -22.04
C GLU A 146 -2.52 -8.08 -22.43
N GLY A 147 -1.63 -9.05 -22.25
CA GLY A 147 -0.20 -8.92 -22.53
C GLY A 147 0.61 -8.19 -21.47
N HIS A 148 0.00 -7.79 -20.36
CA HIS A 148 0.68 -7.15 -19.24
C HIS A 148 0.90 -8.15 -18.09
N LYS A 149 2.09 -8.13 -17.52
CA LYS A 149 2.41 -8.92 -16.33
C LYS A 149 1.95 -8.18 -15.07
N MET A 150 1.18 -8.90 -14.25
CA MET A 150 0.70 -8.42 -12.95
C MET A 150 1.42 -9.22 -11.86
N HIS A 151 2.47 -8.65 -11.30
CA HIS A 151 3.30 -9.30 -10.29
C HIS A 151 2.67 -9.22 -8.90
N TYR A 152 2.70 -10.33 -8.15
CA TYR A 152 2.27 -10.35 -6.76
C TYR A 152 3.21 -9.55 -5.87
N LEU A 153 2.65 -8.99 -4.81
CA LEU A 153 3.42 -8.36 -3.73
C LEU A 153 3.48 -9.30 -2.53
N SER A 154 4.64 -9.38 -1.89
CA SER A 154 4.86 -10.28 -0.76
C SER A 154 5.86 -9.69 0.25
N ILE A 155 5.81 -10.23 1.46
CA ILE A 155 6.79 -10.02 2.53
C ILE A 155 7.78 -11.18 2.66
N GLN A 156 7.78 -12.14 1.75
CA GLN A 156 8.69 -13.29 1.76
C GLN A 156 9.40 -13.42 0.42
N ASP A 157 10.69 -13.77 0.49
CA ASP A 157 11.53 -14.11 -0.67
C ASP A 157 11.52 -13.07 -1.81
N THR A 158 11.42 -11.79 -1.45
CA THR A 158 11.37 -10.70 -2.42
C THR A 158 12.48 -9.69 -2.18
N GLN A 159 12.88 -8.98 -3.23
CA GLN A 159 13.68 -7.77 -3.08
C GLN A 159 12.76 -6.64 -2.59
N PRO A 160 13.16 -5.90 -1.54
CA PRO A 160 12.39 -4.77 -1.05
C PRO A 160 12.08 -3.77 -2.15
N ALA A 161 10.83 -3.36 -2.25
CA ALA A 161 10.36 -2.39 -3.21
C ALA A 161 10.05 -1.04 -2.56
N GLU A 162 10.14 0.00 -3.36
CA GLU A 162 9.70 1.34 -2.98
C GLU A 162 8.31 1.62 -3.49
N PHE A 163 7.57 2.40 -2.72
CA PHE A 163 6.20 2.77 -3.03
C PHE A 163 6.03 4.28 -2.97
N VAL A 164 5.06 4.77 -3.73
CA VAL A 164 4.61 6.16 -3.67
C VAL A 164 3.18 6.16 -3.14
N ILE A 165 2.95 6.87 -2.05
CA ILE A 165 1.62 7.15 -1.52
C ILE A 165 1.20 8.52 -2.05
N HIS A 166 0.10 8.54 -2.79
CA HIS A 166 -0.51 9.75 -3.32
C HIS A 166 -1.84 9.99 -2.60
N LYS A 167 -1.90 11.05 -1.79
CA LYS A 167 -3.13 11.43 -1.11
C LYS A 167 -4.20 11.84 -2.12
N VAL A 168 -5.41 11.41 -1.88
CA VAL A 168 -6.58 11.76 -2.68
C VAL A 168 -7.60 12.46 -1.81
N ASP A 169 -7.94 13.70 -2.19
CA ASP A 169 -9.04 14.42 -1.56
C ASP A 169 -10.36 13.86 -2.09
N VAL A 170 -11.16 13.30 -1.19
CA VAL A 170 -12.49 12.80 -1.52
C VAL A 170 -13.52 13.87 -1.14
N PRO A 171 -14.35 14.37 -2.06
CA PRO A 171 -15.39 15.35 -1.74
C PRO A 171 -16.30 14.84 -0.62
N GLY A 172 -16.49 15.64 0.44
CA GLY A 172 -17.33 15.31 1.58
C GLY A 172 -16.62 14.78 2.82
N ILE A 173 -15.31 14.52 2.76
CA ILE A 173 -14.49 14.34 3.95
C ILE A 173 -14.01 15.72 4.39
N VAL A 174 -14.31 16.08 5.63
CA VAL A 174 -13.93 17.37 6.23
C VAL A 174 -12.45 17.64 5.98
N GLU A 175 -12.15 18.79 5.40
CA GLU A 175 -10.79 19.27 5.23
C GLU A 175 -10.10 19.41 6.60
N GLY A 176 -9.40 18.38 6.99
CA GLY A 176 -8.39 18.48 8.03
C GLY A 176 -7.04 18.78 7.39
N THR A 177 -6.24 19.59 8.04
CA THR A 177 -4.84 19.80 7.63
C THR A 177 -4.13 18.47 7.60
N SER A 178 -3.93 17.97 6.41
CA SER A 178 -3.30 16.67 6.18
C SER A 178 -1.82 16.75 6.52
N TRP A 179 -1.32 15.75 7.18
CA TRP A 179 0.12 15.61 7.39
C TRP A 179 0.91 15.50 6.05
N LEU A 180 0.20 15.22 4.92
CA LEU A 180 0.75 15.27 3.57
C LEU A 180 0.84 16.71 3.00
N HIS A 181 0.30 17.71 3.72
CA HIS A 181 0.37 19.13 3.39
C HIS A 181 0.99 19.91 4.54
N VAL A 182 2.16 19.53 5.00
CA VAL A 182 2.93 20.33 5.94
C VAL A 182 3.66 21.39 5.13
N TYR A 183 3.24 22.66 5.31
CA TYR A 183 3.95 23.83 4.81
C TYR A 183 5.17 24.14 5.67
#